data_4ea6f80856f0b96a92cc5652b3ea9c56
#
_entry.id   4ea6f80856f0b96a92cc5652b3ea9c56
#
_cell.length_a   1.000
_cell.length_b   1.000
_cell.length_c   1.000
_cell.angle_alpha   90.00
_cell.angle_beta   90.00
_cell.angle_gamma   90.00
#
_symmetry.space_group_name_H-M   'P 1'
#
loop_
_entity.id
_entity.type
_entity.pdbx_description
1 polymer ?
#
loop_
_entity_poly.entity_id
_entity_poly.type
_entity_poly.pdbx_seq_one_letter_code
_entity_poly.pdbx_strand_id
1 'polypeptide(L)'
;MKSTNFKKTFTYSRRSFVGAAAASAFSFSFLPSRVFGANQRLQVAGIGVGGKGKGDFDGLAMHGDVIAACDVDARRLDVSVRKHPDAVKFSDFREMISQMGDKIDVMNVSTADHTHAPAAMMGMRWGIHVYVQKPLTHTVWEARQLATIAREEKICTQMGNQGTASDGLREGAEFIRAGGLGKVKEIHAWTNRPVWPQAPTVIERPAEVMAVPDHLDWNSFIGPAPMRPYHSSYTPFKWRGWWDYGTGALGDMACHTTNLAFMGCELTQPTTVESVNTGPINAETFPSWASVNLDFPKTDKRGPIKFYWYEG
;
A
#
# COMPACT_ATOMS: atom_id res chain seq x y z
N MET A 1 -71.23 7.50 -4.40
CA MET A 1 -70.17 8.50 -4.47
C MET A 1 -69.08 7.96 -5.41
N LYS A 2 -68.95 8.53 -6.59
CA LYS A 2 -68.02 8.07 -7.68
C LYS A 2 -66.64 8.72 -7.46
N SER A 3 -65.61 7.91 -7.32
CA SER A 3 -64.21 8.35 -7.32
C SER A 3 -63.75 8.48 -8.77
N THR A 4 -63.36 9.70 -9.18
CA THR A 4 -62.79 10.00 -10.47
C THR A 4 -61.25 10.03 -10.38
N ASN A 5 -60.61 8.99 -10.94
CA ASN A 5 -59.19 8.91 -11.14
C ASN A 5 -58.76 9.78 -12.31
N PHE A 6 -58.07 10.89 -12.07
CA PHE A 6 -57.39 11.70 -13.10
C PHE A 6 -55.97 11.14 -13.34
N LYS A 7 -55.79 10.39 -14.42
CA LYS A 7 -54.47 10.12 -14.99
C LYS A 7 -54.01 11.37 -15.78
N LYS A 8 -53.05 12.12 -15.25
CA LYS A 8 -52.33 13.14 -16.00
C LYS A 8 -51.33 12.46 -16.93
N THR A 9 -51.65 12.43 -18.23
CA THR A 9 -50.72 12.08 -19.31
C THR A 9 -49.84 13.29 -19.60
N PHE A 10 -48.53 13.22 -19.27
CA PHE A 10 -47.57 14.25 -19.69
C PHE A 10 -47.18 14.00 -21.15
N THR A 11 -47.69 14.83 -22.07
CA THR A 11 -47.25 14.87 -23.47
C THR A 11 -46.07 15.85 -23.58
N TYR A 12 -44.87 15.34 -23.81
CA TYR A 12 -43.71 16.18 -24.13
C TYR A 12 -43.77 16.59 -25.60
N SER A 13 -43.76 17.89 -25.85
CA SER A 13 -43.69 18.43 -27.23
C SER A 13 -42.23 18.31 -27.74
N ARG A 14 -42.03 18.20 -29.06
CA ARG A 14 -40.71 18.20 -29.70
C ARG A 14 -39.84 19.40 -29.29
N ARG A 15 -40.46 20.57 -29.02
CA ARG A 15 -39.77 21.77 -28.53
C ARG A 15 -39.24 21.60 -27.10
N SER A 16 -39.95 20.92 -26.20
CA SER A 16 -39.52 20.67 -24.84
C SER A 16 -38.34 19.66 -24.81
N PHE A 17 -38.32 18.71 -25.75
CA PHE A 17 -37.21 17.75 -25.87
C PHE A 17 -35.94 18.42 -26.40
N VAL A 18 -36.05 19.30 -27.40
CA VAL A 18 -34.90 20.06 -27.94
C VAL A 18 -34.37 21.06 -26.92
N GLY A 19 -35.24 21.71 -26.12
CA GLY A 19 -34.81 22.57 -25.01
C GLY A 19 -34.11 21.87 -23.90
N ALA A 20 -34.53 20.63 -23.52
CA ALA A 20 -33.85 19.79 -22.52
C ALA A 20 -32.52 19.26 -23.04
N ALA A 21 -32.41 18.90 -24.33
CA ALA A 21 -31.17 18.50 -24.96
C ALA A 21 -30.15 19.65 -25.08
N ALA A 22 -30.59 20.88 -25.33
CA ALA A 22 -29.73 22.06 -25.35
C ALA A 22 -29.23 22.45 -23.94
N ALA A 23 -30.07 22.32 -22.91
CA ALA A 23 -29.68 22.56 -21.53
C ALA A 23 -28.66 21.51 -21.00
N SER A 24 -28.79 20.26 -21.46
CA SER A 24 -27.80 19.21 -21.13
C SER A 24 -26.46 19.37 -21.86
N ALA A 25 -26.45 20.00 -23.05
CA ALA A 25 -25.19 20.28 -23.76
C ALA A 25 -24.31 21.34 -23.07
N PHE A 26 -24.92 22.27 -22.30
CA PHE A 26 -24.18 23.27 -21.53
C PHE A 26 -23.67 22.79 -20.17
N SER A 27 -24.18 21.68 -19.63
CA SER A 27 -23.70 21.11 -18.36
C SER A 27 -22.46 20.24 -18.51
N PHE A 28 -22.02 19.94 -19.73
CA PHE A 28 -20.79 19.16 -19.99
C PHE A 28 -19.50 19.99 -19.97
N SER A 29 -19.57 21.30 -19.78
CA SER A 29 -18.39 22.18 -19.82
C SER A 29 -17.53 22.18 -18.56
N PHE A 30 -17.86 21.38 -17.54
CA PHE A 30 -17.11 21.27 -16.29
C PHE A 30 -16.67 19.83 -15.95
N LEU A 31 -16.56 18.95 -16.94
CA LEU A 31 -15.87 17.69 -16.71
C LEU A 31 -14.37 17.98 -16.60
N PRO A 32 -13.68 17.54 -15.53
CA PRO A 32 -12.24 17.66 -15.44
C PRO A 32 -11.59 17.10 -16.71
N SER A 33 -10.53 17.73 -17.19
CA SER A 33 -9.80 17.31 -18.40
C SER A 33 -9.44 15.81 -18.41
N ARG A 34 -9.35 15.20 -17.24
CA ARG A 34 -9.15 13.74 -17.04
C ARG A 34 -10.28 12.84 -17.56
N VAL A 35 -11.47 13.37 -17.86
CA VAL A 35 -12.60 12.57 -18.41
C VAL A 35 -12.58 12.51 -19.93
N PHE A 36 -11.81 13.35 -20.59
CA PHE A 36 -11.70 13.38 -22.07
C PHE A 36 -10.69 12.38 -22.63
N GLY A 37 -10.35 11.33 -21.92
CA GLY A 37 -9.34 10.35 -22.32
C GLY A 37 -9.68 8.90 -22.04
N ALA A 38 -10.97 8.52 -21.99
CA ALA A 38 -11.37 7.14 -21.67
C ALA A 38 -10.73 6.05 -22.57
N ASN A 39 -10.12 6.42 -23.72
CA ASN A 39 -9.35 5.55 -24.60
C ASN A 39 -7.84 5.78 -24.54
N GLN A 40 -7.35 6.70 -23.72
CA GLN A 40 -5.91 6.92 -23.55
C GLN A 40 -5.38 5.95 -22.47
N ARG A 41 -4.16 5.46 -22.71
CA ARG A 41 -3.47 4.66 -21.69
C ARG A 41 -3.15 5.54 -20.48
N LEU A 42 -3.22 4.96 -19.27
CA LEU A 42 -2.85 5.66 -18.04
C LEU A 42 -1.40 6.11 -18.08
N GLN A 43 -1.10 7.30 -17.59
CA GLN A 43 0.25 7.77 -17.38
C GLN A 43 0.74 7.28 -16.01
N VAL A 44 1.74 6.43 -15.99
CA VAL A 44 2.16 5.73 -14.78
C VAL A 44 3.57 6.11 -14.35
N ALA A 45 3.79 6.11 -13.03
CA ALA A 45 5.10 6.35 -12.44
C ALA A 45 5.42 5.32 -11.36
N GLY A 46 6.71 5.19 -10.99
CA GLY A 46 7.13 4.29 -9.92
C GLY A 46 8.10 4.95 -8.95
N ILE A 47 7.91 4.67 -7.66
CA ILE A 47 8.81 5.07 -6.57
C ILE A 47 9.33 3.80 -5.89
N GLY A 48 10.67 3.64 -5.85
CA GLY A 48 11.30 2.40 -5.41
C GLY A 48 11.15 1.32 -6.48
N VAL A 49 11.83 1.50 -7.62
CA VAL A 49 11.68 0.63 -8.80
C VAL A 49 12.70 -0.51 -8.85
N GLY A 50 13.50 -0.69 -7.80
CA GLY A 50 14.44 -1.81 -7.67
C GLY A 50 13.86 -3.00 -6.88
N GLY A 51 14.51 -4.16 -6.97
CA GLY A 51 14.12 -5.36 -6.20
C GLY A 51 12.68 -5.76 -6.42
N LYS A 52 11.86 -5.85 -5.35
CA LYS A 52 10.44 -6.15 -5.44
C LYS A 52 9.69 -5.08 -6.25
N GLY A 53 10.07 -3.81 -6.07
CA GLY A 53 9.46 -2.69 -6.77
C GLY A 53 9.59 -2.76 -8.28
N LYS A 54 10.65 -3.44 -8.79
CA LYS A 54 10.76 -3.67 -10.24
C LYS A 54 9.61 -4.51 -10.79
N GLY A 55 9.22 -5.57 -10.07
CA GLY A 55 8.07 -6.39 -10.48
C GLY A 55 6.75 -5.63 -10.44
N ASP A 56 6.57 -4.75 -9.45
CA ASP A 56 5.38 -3.90 -9.33
C ASP A 56 5.34 -2.84 -10.43
N PHE A 57 6.49 -2.22 -10.72
CA PHE A 57 6.66 -1.25 -11.79
C PHE A 57 6.43 -1.87 -13.18
N ASP A 58 7.03 -3.03 -13.45
CA ASP A 58 6.81 -3.77 -14.70
C ASP A 58 5.32 -4.18 -14.85
N GLY A 59 4.65 -4.55 -13.74
CA GLY A 59 3.22 -4.85 -13.72
C GLY A 59 2.36 -3.63 -14.07
N LEU A 60 2.68 -2.47 -13.49
CA LEU A 60 1.98 -1.23 -13.78
C LEU A 60 2.17 -0.78 -15.23
N ALA A 61 3.40 -0.96 -15.76
CA ALA A 61 3.74 -0.65 -17.15
C ALA A 61 2.95 -1.46 -18.20
N MET A 62 2.40 -2.62 -17.84
CA MET A 62 1.52 -3.37 -18.73
C MET A 62 0.17 -2.67 -18.96
N HIS A 63 -0.25 -1.80 -18.05
CA HIS A 63 -1.55 -1.14 -18.06
C HIS A 63 -1.48 0.35 -18.38
N GLY A 64 -0.28 0.93 -18.45
CA GLY A 64 -0.08 2.37 -18.73
C GLY A 64 1.22 2.65 -19.44
N ASP A 65 1.41 3.94 -19.78
CA ASP A 65 2.65 4.46 -20.36
C ASP A 65 3.52 5.01 -19.22
N VAL A 66 4.74 4.49 -19.10
CA VAL A 66 5.66 4.90 -18.04
C VAL A 66 6.27 6.26 -18.41
N ILE A 67 5.98 7.28 -17.58
CA ILE A 67 6.46 8.64 -17.79
C ILE A 67 7.53 9.09 -16.79
N ALA A 68 7.58 8.44 -15.61
CA ALA A 68 8.57 8.77 -14.59
C ALA A 68 8.92 7.55 -13.73
N ALA A 69 10.14 7.54 -13.20
CA ALA A 69 10.61 6.57 -12.23
C ALA A 69 11.54 7.22 -11.20
N CYS A 70 11.43 6.80 -9.94
CA CYS A 70 12.23 7.28 -8.84
C CYS A 70 12.83 6.11 -8.04
N ASP A 71 14.14 6.16 -7.81
CA ASP A 71 14.82 5.25 -6.86
C ASP A 71 16.07 5.96 -6.32
N VAL A 72 16.33 5.77 -5.04
CA VAL A 72 17.53 6.31 -4.37
C VAL A 72 18.82 5.60 -4.80
N ASP A 73 18.74 4.42 -5.41
CA ASP A 73 19.86 3.71 -6.02
C ASP A 73 19.82 3.89 -7.55
N ALA A 74 20.71 4.73 -8.08
CA ALA A 74 20.79 5.05 -9.51
C ALA A 74 20.96 3.80 -10.39
N ARG A 75 21.66 2.77 -9.93
CA ARG A 75 21.88 1.52 -10.69
C ARG A 75 20.55 0.75 -10.85
N ARG A 76 19.70 0.75 -9.81
CA ARG A 76 18.39 0.11 -9.84
C ARG A 76 17.44 0.87 -10.74
N LEU A 77 17.47 2.19 -10.64
CA LEU A 77 16.72 3.09 -11.50
C LEU A 77 17.05 2.86 -12.98
N ASP A 78 18.33 2.85 -13.33
CA ASP A 78 18.79 2.63 -14.70
C ASP A 78 18.38 1.27 -15.28
N VAL A 79 18.42 0.21 -14.45
CA VAL A 79 17.95 -1.12 -14.87
C VAL A 79 16.46 -1.13 -15.15
N SER A 80 15.67 -0.45 -14.32
CA SER A 80 14.21 -0.48 -14.41
C SER A 80 13.67 0.33 -15.58
N VAL A 81 14.31 1.45 -15.90
CA VAL A 81 13.88 2.32 -17.03
C VAL A 81 14.41 1.90 -18.40
N ARG A 82 15.24 0.85 -18.51
CA ARG A 82 15.80 0.42 -19.81
C ARG A 82 14.74 0.16 -20.88
N LYS A 83 13.57 -0.30 -20.48
CA LYS A 83 12.44 -0.57 -21.39
C LYS A 83 11.54 0.67 -21.61
N HIS A 84 11.84 1.77 -20.93
CA HIS A 84 11.06 2.99 -20.92
C HIS A 84 12.00 4.20 -21.11
N PRO A 85 12.61 4.34 -22.30
CA PRO A 85 13.68 5.33 -22.52
C PRO A 85 13.22 6.77 -22.37
N ASP A 86 11.92 7.03 -22.54
CA ASP A 86 11.32 8.37 -22.42
C ASP A 86 10.92 8.72 -20.98
N ALA A 87 11.02 7.77 -20.03
CA ALA A 87 10.71 8.00 -18.64
C ALA A 87 11.73 8.93 -17.98
N VAL A 88 11.23 9.98 -17.31
CA VAL A 88 12.07 10.89 -16.53
C VAL A 88 12.54 10.21 -15.25
N LYS A 89 13.83 10.30 -14.97
CA LYS A 89 14.48 9.69 -13.80
C LYS A 89 14.60 10.68 -12.65
N PHE A 90 14.31 10.23 -11.44
CA PHE A 90 14.42 11.00 -10.19
C PHE A 90 15.10 10.18 -9.09
N SER A 91 15.88 10.81 -8.22
CA SER A 91 16.36 10.21 -6.97
C SER A 91 15.46 10.56 -5.78
N ASP A 92 14.71 11.66 -5.87
CA ASP A 92 13.80 12.17 -4.86
C ASP A 92 12.35 12.14 -5.38
N PHE A 93 11.47 11.40 -4.72
CA PHE A 93 10.06 11.33 -5.09
C PHE A 93 9.32 12.66 -4.95
N ARG A 94 9.81 13.55 -4.07
CA ARG A 94 9.20 14.88 -3.87
C ARG A 94 9.40 15.74 -5.12
N GLU A 95 10.58 15.65 -5.72
CA GLU A 95 10.86 16.33 -6.99
C GLU A 95 10.03 15.73 -8.12
N MET A 96 9.95 14.40 -8.22
CA MET A 96 9.12 13.72 -9.22
C MET A 96 7.67 14.18 -9.16
N ILE A 97 7.06 14.16 -7.97
CA ILE A 97 5.66 14.54 -7.79
C ILE A 97 5.46 16.03 -8.05
N SER A 98 6.38 16.91 -7.60
CA SER A 98 6.24 18.35 -7.82
C SER A 98 6.38 18.76 -9.28
N GLN A 99 7.19 18.04 -10.07
CA GLN A 99 7.45 18.35 -11.47
C GLN A 99 6.47 17.68 -12.45
N MET A 100 5.94 16.51 -12.07
CA MET A 100 5.16 15.68 -12.98
C MET A 100 3.79 15.23 -12.42
N GLY A 101 3.46 15.59 -11.19
CA GLY A 101 2.26 15.08 -10.52
C GLY A 101 0.95 15.36 -11.25
N ASP A 102 0.87 16.46 -11.98
CA ASP A 102 -0.27 16.83 -12.83
C ASP A 102 -0.46 15.90 -14.05
N LYS A 103 0.58 15.14 -14.42
CA LYS A 103 0.60 14.23 -15.57
C LYS A 103 0.46 12.76 -15.18
N ILE A 104 0.68 12.43 -13.90
CA ILE A 104 0.66 11.05 -13.41
C ILE A 104 -0.77 10.67 -12.99
N ASP A 105 -1.33 9.61 -13.57
CA ASP A 105 -2.62 9.05 -13.16
C ASP A 105 -2.48 8.06 -12.02
N VAL A 106 -1.46 7.19 -12.08
CA VAL A 106 -1.22 6.11 -11.12
C VAL A 106 0.25 5.97 -10.82
N MET A 107 0.59 5.72 -9.56
CA MET A 107 1.96 5.36 -9.21
C MET A 107 2.03 4.16 -8.28
N ASN A 108 3.08 3.34 -8.40
CA ASN A 108 3.45 2.41 -7.35
C ASN A 108 4.45 3.05 -6.38
N VAL A 109 4.33 2.65 -5.09
CA VAL A 109 5.29 2.97 -4.03
C VAL A 109 5.79 1.66 -3.44
N SER A 110 7.07 1.34 -3.69
CA SER A 110 7.68 0.05 -3.32
C SER A 110 9.08 0.25 -2.71
N THR A 111 9.18 1.21 -1.82
CA THR A 111 10.40 1.63 -1.10
C THR A 111 10.67 0.76 0.14
N ALA A 112 11.50 1.22 1.06
CA ALA A 112 11.54 0.70 2.43
C ALA A 112 10.28 1.18 3.21
N ASP A 113 9.87 0.40 4.24
CA ASP A 113 8.56 0.55 4.90
C ASP A 113 8.29 1.98 5.40
N HIS A 114 9.31 2.65 5.97
CA HIS A 114 9.20 3.99 6.56
C HIS A 114 8.93 5.12 5.55
N THR A 115 9.12 4.88 4.26
CA THR A 115 8.88 5.87 3.21
C THR A 115 7.62 5.58 2.40
N HIS A 116 6.90 4.47 2.67
CA HIS A 116 5.64 4.16 1.98
C HIS A 116 4.61 5.28 2.16
N ALA A 117 4.31 5.62 3.40
CA ALA A 117 3.27 6.60 3.70
C ALA A 117 3.60 8.02 3.20
N PRO A 118 4.79 8.60 3.46
CA PRO A 118 5.12 9.94 2.96
C PRO A 118 4.97 10.08 1.45
N ALA A 119 5.49 9.10 0.69
CA ALA A 119 5.41 9.11 -0.77
C ALA A 119 3.97 8.94 -1.26
N ALA A 120 3.22 7.98 -0.67
CA ALA A 120 1.82 7.76 -1.02
C ALA A 120 0.93 8.96 -0.70
N MET A 121 1.05 9.53 0.52
CA MET A 121 0.26 10.71 0.93
C MET A 121 0.49 11.90 0.02
N MET A 122 1.76 12.16 -0.36
CA MET A 122 2.07 13.26 -1.25
C MET A 122 1.38 13.06 -2.60
N GLY A 123 1.52 11.89 -3.23
CA GLY A 123 0.87 11.63 -4.52
C GLY A 123 -0.65 11.66 -4.44
N MET A 124 -1.26 11.09 -3.39
CA MET A 124 -2.70 11.13 -3.19
C MET A 124 -3.25 12.55 -3.07
N ARG A 125 -2.53 13.47 -2.40
CA ARG A 125 -2.90 14.90 -2.32
C ARG A 125 -2.76 15.62 -3.66
N TRP A 126 -1.98 15.08 -4.59
CA TRP A 126 -1.91 15.53 -5.98
C TRP A 126 -3.00 14.88 -6.88
N GLY A 127 -3.85 14.05 -6.31
CA GLY A 127 -4.90 13.35 -7.04
C GLY A 127 -4.42 12.10 -7.78
N ILE A 128 -3.23 11.58 -7.47
CA ILE A 128 -2.63 10.39 -8.09
C ILE A 128 -3.17 9.14 -7.39
N HIS A 129 -3.66 8.17 -8.14
CA HIS A 129 -4.02 6.86 -7.64
C HIS A 129 -2.77 6.07 -7.23
N VAL A 130 -2.85 5.24 -6.17
CA VAL A 130 -1.65 4.62 -5.61
C VAL A 130 -1.79 3.10 -5.41
N TYR A 131 -0.73 2.40 -5.81
CA TYR A 131 -0.46 1.04 -5.40
C TYR A 131 0.73 1.07 -4.44
N VAL A 132 0.52 0.73 -3.17
CA VAL A 132 1.56 0.80 -2.13
C VAL A 132 1.95 -0.61 -1.71
N GLN A 133 3.24 -0.91 -1.70
CA GLN A 133 3.74 -2.22 -1.28
C GLN A 133 3.39 -2.52 0.18
N LYS A 134 3.38 -3.80 0.55
CA LYS A 134 3.21 -4.25 1.93
C LYS A 134 4.53 -4.13 2.74
N PRO A 135 4.46 -3.89 4.05
CA PRO A 135 3.28 -3.43 4.78
C PRO A 135 2.84 -2.05 4.30
N LEU A 136 1.57 -1.73 4.41
CA LEU A 136 1.02 -0.48 3.86
C LEU A 136 1.76 0.76 4.33
N THR A 137 2.14 0.77 5.61
CA THR A 137 2.80 1.89 6.28
C THR A 137 3.73 1.39 7.37
N HIS A 138 4.57 2.27 7.89
CA HIS A 138 5.45 2.00 9.03
C HIS A 138 4.70 2.08 10.36
N THR A 139 3.68 2.94 10.45
CA THR A 139 2.88 3.14 11.67
C THR A 139 1.38 3.01 11.42
N VAL A 140 0.62 2.68 12.48
CA VAL A 140 -0.85 2.64 12.42
C VAL A 140 -1.45 4.02 12.14
N TRP A 141 -0.83 5.08 12.65
CA TRP A 141 -1.27 6.45 12.39
C TRP A 141 -1.22 6.79 10.90
N GLU A 142 -0.13 6.45 10.23
CA GLU A 142 0.03 6.64 8.79
C GLU A 142 -1.04 5.90 7.99
N ALA A 143 -1.35 4.63 8.36
CA ALA A 143 -2.40 3.88 7.69
C ALA A 143 -3.78 4.56 7.81
N ARG A 144 -4.08 5.14 8.97
CA ARG A 144 -5.31 5.93 9.19
C ARG A 144 -5.32 7.21 8.36
N GLN A 145 -4.16 7.88 8.23
CA GLN A 145 -4.04 9.07 7.37
C GLN A 145 -4.28 8.71 5.89
N LEU A 146 -3.67 7.64 5.37
CA LEU A 146 -3.93 7.17 4.00
C LEU A 146 -5.42 6.90 3.76
N ALA A 147 -6.09 6.22 4.69
CA ALA A 147 -7.53 5.96 4.58
C ALA A 147 -8.37 7.24 4.58
N THR A 148 -7.95 8.25 5.32
CA THR A 148 -8.63 9.56 5.36
C THR A 148 -8.43 10.31 4.05
N ILE A 149 -7.18 10.43 3.57
CA ILE A 149 -6.86 11.10 2.30
C ILE A 149 -7.57 10.40 1.12
N ALA A 150 -7.60 9.06 1.10
CA ALA A 150 -8.27 8.32 0.04
C ALA A 150 -9.76 8.68 -0.08
N ARG A 151 -10.45 8.89 1.05
CA ARG A 151 -11.85 9.31 1.06
C ARG A 151 -12.03 10.78 0.66
N GLU A 152 -11.19 11.67 1.20
CA GLU A 152 -11.24 13.11 0.93
C GLU A 152 -10.98 13.42 -0.54
N GLU A 153 -9.91 12.86 -1.09
CA GLU A 153 -9.48 13.10 -2.47
C GLU A 153 -10.09 12.13 -3.49
N LYS A 154 -10.91 11.16 -3.03
CA LYS A 154 -11.54 10.12 -3.87
C LYS A 154 -10.52 9.30 -4.66
N ILE A 155 -9.42 8.96 -4.03
CA ILE A 155 -8.31 8.21 -4.62
C ILE A 155 -8.58 6.70 -4.56
N CYS A 156 -8.33 5.99 -5.66
CA CYS A 156 -8.24 4.54 -5.67
C CYS A 156 -6.90 4.11 -5.07
N THR A 157 -6.96 3.22 -4.09
CA THR A 157 -5.78 2.69 -3.40
C THR A 157 -5.75 1.18 -3.42
N GLN A 158 -4.56 0.59 -3.54
CA GLN A 158 -4.35 -0.85 -3.45
C GLN A 158 -3.07 -1.13 -2.68
N MET A 159 -3.14 -2.01 -1.67
CA MET A 159 -1.93 -2.55 -1.03
C MET A 159 -1.37 -3.72 -1.84
N GLY A 160 -0.06 -3.75 -2.02
CA GLY A 160 0.69 -4.74 -2.76
C GLY A 160 0.87 -6.07 -2.03
N ASN A 161 -0.21 -6.68 -1.57
CA ASN A 161 -0.15 -7.94 -0.85
C ASN A 161 -0.19 -9.13 -1.82
N GLN A 162 0.96 -9.74 -2.07
CA GLN A 162 1.11 -10.88 -2.97
C GLN A 162 0.23 -12.05 -2.54
N GLY A 163 -0.36 -12.72 -3.51
CA GLY A 163 -1.23 -13.87 -3.27
C GLY A 163 -2.68 -13.54 -2.95
N THR A 164 -3.02 -12.32 -2.53
CA THR A 164 -4.40 -11.91 -2.21
C THR A 164 -5.34 -12.07 -3.41
N ALA A 165 -4.83 -11.84 -4.62
CA ALA A 165 -5.59 -11.97 -5.86
C ALA A 165 -5.59 -13.39 -6.43
N SER A 166 -4.87 -14.36 -5.81
CA SER A 166 -4.85 -15.75 -6.30
C SER A 166 -6.18 -16.46 -6.07
N ASP A 167 -6.55 -17.34 -6.99
CA ASP A 167 -7.80 -18.10 -6.90
C ASP A 167 -7.85 -18.93 -5.62
N GLY A 168 -6.77 -19.63 -5.27
CA GLY A 168 -6.72 -20.47 -4.07
C GLY A 168 -6.95 -19.71 -2.76
N LEU A 169 -6.48 -18.44 -2.64
CA LEU A 169 -6.75 -17.64 -1.44
C LEU A 169 -8.22 -17.20 -1.42
N ARG A 170 -8.78 -16.79 -2.56
CA ARG A 170 -10.18 -16.39 -2.70
C ARG A 170 -11.13 -17.53 -2.41
N GLU A 171 -10.90 -18.69 -3.03
CA GLU A 171 -11.67 -19.92 -2.78
C GLU A 171 -11.59 -20.35 -1.31
N GLY A 172 -10.38 -20.29 -0.71
CA GLY A 172 -10.20 -20.58 0.71
C GLY A 172 -10.98 -19.62 1.62
N ALA A 173 -11.00 -18.33 1.31
CA ALA A 173 -11.76 -17.33 2.05
C ALA A 173 -13.29 -17.57 1.91
N GLU A 174 -13.76 -17.89 0.72
CA GLU A 174 -15.16 -18.22 0.46
C GLU A 174 -15.59 -19.51 1.18
N PHE A 175 -14.75 -20.55 1.15
CA PHE A 175 -14.98 -21.81 1.87
C PHE A 175 -15.13 -21.58 3.37
N ILE A 176 -14.26 -20.74 3.97
CA ILE A 176 -14.33 -20.40 5.39
C ILE A 176 -15.62 -19.61 5.68
N ARG A 177 -15.97 -18.61 4.86
CA ARG A 177 -17.20 -17.81 5.01
C ARG A 177 -18.47 -18.66 4.89
N ALA A 178 -18.45 -19.66 4.01
CA ALA A 178 -19.55 -20.61 3.83
C ALA A 178 -19.68 -21.60 5.00
N GLY A 179 -18.80 -21.52 6.01
CA GLY A 179 -18.85 -22.42 7.17
C GLY A 179 -18.14 -23.76 6.97
N GLY A 180 -17.30 -23.88 5.92
CA GLY A 180 -16.60 -25.14 5.60
C GLY A 180 -15.66 -25.65 6.70
N LEU A 181 -15.16 -24.75 7.58
CA LEU A 181 -14.39 -25.11 8.79
C LEU A 181 -15.25 -25.21 10.04
N GLY A 182 -16.56 -25.00 9.93
CA GLY A 182 -17.44 -24.87 11.10
C GLY A 182 -17.17 -23.59 11.89
N LYS A 183 -17.32 -23.65 13.22
CA LYS A 183 -17.10 -22.48 14.09
C LYS A 183 -15.62 -22.32 14.42
N VAL A 184 -14.93 -21.43 13.73
CA VAL A 184 -13.55 -21.08 14.04
C VAL A 184 -13.49 -20.38 15.39
N LYS A 185 -12.66 -20.88 16.31
CA LYS A 185 -12.46 -20.35 17.67
C LYS A 185 -11.04 -19.80 17.87
N GLU A 186 -10.08 -20.43 17.22
CA GLU A 186 -8.66 -20.12 17.35
C GLU A 186 -8.00 -20.11 15.98
N ILE A 187 -7.01 -19.22 15.81
CA ILE A 187 -6.19 -19.10 14.62
C ILE A 187 -4.75 -19.02 15.06
N HIS A 188 -3.88 -19.82 14.45
CA HIS A 188 -2.44 -19.78 14.66
C HIS A 188 -1.76 -19.42 13.34
N ALA A 189 -0.99 -18.34 13.32
CA ALA A 189 -0.18 -17.92 12.19
C ALA A 189 1.28 -17.78 12.61
N TRP A 190 2.20 -18.21 11.74
CA TRP A 190 3.62 -18.19 12.07
C TRP A 190 4.48 -17.92 10.85
N THR A 191 5.73 -17.55 11.12
CA THR A 191 6.78 -17.39 10.12
C THR A 191 8.14 -17.77 10.70
N ASN A 192 9.05 -18.21 9.83
CA ASN A 192 10.46 -18.44 10.18
C ASN A 192 11.33 -17.16 10.02
N ARG A 193 10.71 -16.00 9.93
CA ARG A 193 11.41 -14.72 9.88
C ARG A 193 11.75 -14.26 11.30
N PRO A 194 12.82 -13.47 11.44
CA PRO A 194 13.62 -12.76 10.43
C PRO A 194 14.69 -13.63 9.76
N VAL A 195 15.09 -13.24 8.54
CA VAL A 195 16.27 -13.74 7.83
C VAL A 195 17.30 -12.63 7.57
N TRP A 196 17.10 -11.49 8.16
CA TRP A 196 17.99 -10.33 8.16
C TRP A 196 18.56 -10.10 9.56
N PRO A 197 19.72 -9.40 9.67
CA PRO A 197 20.33 -9.13 10.96
C PRO A 197 19.46 -8.24 11.86
N GLN A 198 19.22 -8.69 13.08
CA GLN A 198 18.59 -7.94 14.17
C GLN A 198 18.96 -8.55 15.52
N ALA A 199 18.33 -8.15 16.64
CA ALA A 199 18.63 -8.71 17.95
C ALA A 199 18.49 -10.25 17.97
N PRO A 200 19.35 -11.00 18.70
CA PRO A 200 20.39 -10.50 19.62
C PRO A 200 21.73 -10.18 18.93
N THR A 201 21.89 -10.45 17.64
CA THR A 201 23.19 -10.29 16.96
C THR A 201 23.51 -8.84 16.61
N VAL A 202 22.48 -8.00 16.43
CA VAL A 202 22.60 -6.55 16.16
C VAL A 202 21.66 -5.84 17.12
N ILE A 203 22.20 -5.17 18.12
CA ILE A 203 21.44 -4.49 19.20
C ILE A 203 21.76 -3.00 19.31
N GLU A 204 22.73 -2.52 18.55
CA GLU A 204 23.20 -1.14 18.56
C GLU A 204 23.59 -0.68 17.16
N ARG A 205 23.74 0.61 17.00
CA ARG A 205 24.19 1.22 15.75
C ARG A 205 25.64 0.83 15.48
N PRO A 206 26.00 0.56 14.20
CA PRO A 206 27.40 0.38 13.86
C PRO A 206 28.22 1.61 14.26
N ALA A 207 29.33 1.38 14.94
CA ALA A 207 30.27 2.44 15.32
C ALA A 207 31.09 2.93 14.12
N GLU A 208 31.28 2.07 13.10
CA GLU A 208 31.98 2.40 11.87
C GLU A 208 31.14 3.34 11.02
N VAL A 209 31.76 4.39 10.51
CA VAL A 209 31.18 5.29 9.52
C VAL A 209 31.72 4.91 8.15
N MET A 210 30.86 4.47 7.25
CA MET A 210 31.24 4.11 5.90
C MET A 210 30.94 5.27 4.94
N ALA A 211 31.75 5.38 3.88
CA ALA A 211 31.44 6.31 2.79
C ALA A 211 30.12 5.90 2.11
N VAL A 212 29.28 6.87 1.81
CA VAL A 212 28.08 6.64 0.99
C VAL A 212 28.54 6.25 -0.42
N PRO A 213 28.04 5.13 -0.98
CA PRO A 213 28.36 4.78 -2.36
C PRO A 213 27.84 5.83 -3.35
N ASP A 214 28.60 6.17 -4.39
CA ASP A 214 28.26 7.20 -5.39
C ASP A 214 26.90 7.02 -6.07
N HIS A 215 26.40 5.78 -6.12
CA HIS A 215 25.11 5.45 -6.75
C HIS A 215 23.91 5.57 -5.81
N LEU A 216 24.13 5.87 -4.52
CA LEU A 216 23.09 5.88 -3.50
C LEU A 216 22.86 7.29 -2.95
N ASP A 217 21.64 7.81 -3.09
CA ASP A 217 21.20 9.00 -2.37
C ASP A 217 20.79 8.59 -0.93
N TRP A 218 21.75 8.67 -0.01
CA TRP A 218 21.54 8.29 1.38
C TRP A 218 20.55 9.21 2.09
N ASN A 219 20.55 10.51 1.78
CA ASN A 219 19.65 11.48 2.38
C ASN A 219 18.19 11.16 2.01
N SER A 220 17.92 10.87 0.75
CA SER A 220 16.59 10.48 0.29
C SER A 220 16.19 9.10 0.81
N PHE A 221 17.14 8.16 1.04
CA PHE A 221 16.83 6.89 1.70
C PHE A 221 16.39 7.09 3.15
N ILE A 222 17.09 7.92 3.93
CA ILE A 222 16.73 8.27 5.32
C ILE A 222 15.31 8.82 5.38
N GLY A 223 14.95 9.73 4.48
CA GLY A 223 13.60 10.29 4.42
C GLY A 223 13.13 10.84 5.77
N PRO A 224 12.00 10.36 6.33
CA PRO A 224 11.46 10.85 7.60
C PRO A 224 12.18 10.31 8.85
N ALA A 225 13.06 9.32 8.71
CA ALA A 225 13.78 8.73 9.84
C ALA A 225 14.85 9.68 10.39
N PRO A 226 15.27 9.54 11.64
CA PRO A 226 16.36 10.31 12.20
C PRO A 226 17.65 10.13 11.40
N MET A 227 18.32 11.25 11.07
CA MET A 227 19.58 11.24 10.32
C MET A 227 20.66 10.43 11.06
N ARG A 228 21.35 9.57 10.31
CA ARG A 228 22.50 8.79 10.80
C ARG A 228 23.52 8.58 9.69
N PRO A 229 24.79 8.34 10.04
CA PRO A 229 25.81 7.98 9.05
C PRO A 229 25.43 6.69 8.29
N TYR A 230 25.85 6.63 7.03
CA TYR A 230 25.65 5.44 6.22
C TYR A 230 26.47 4.25 6.76
N HIS A 231 25.84 3.07 6.70
CA HIS A 231 26.50 1.80 6.91
C HIS A 231 25.80 0.71 6.08
N SER A 232 26.53 -0.27 5.59
CA SER A 232 26.03 -1.36 4.74
C SER A 232 25.08 -2.33 5.48
N SER A 233 24.90 -2.19 6.80
CA SER A 233 23.88 -2.91 7.56
C SER A 233 22.48 -2.36 7.43
N TYR A 234 22.28 -1.19 6.78
CA TYR A 234 20.97 -0.59 6.59
C TYR A 234 20.36 -0.92 5.23
N THR A 235 21.16 -0.94 4.17
CA THR A 235 20.66 -1.16 2.80
C THR A 235 21.42 -2.32 2.12
N PRO A 236 20.86 -2.89 1.05
CA PRO A 236 19.55 -2.63 0.42
C PRO A 236 18.39 -3.46 1.00
N PHE A 237 18.64 -4.50 1.81
CA PHE A 237 17.64 -5.46 2.31
C PHE A 237 17.49 -5.42 3.83
N LYS A 238 18.58 -5.13 4.52
CA LYS A 238 18.74 -5.29 5.97
C LYS A 238 17.96 -4.26 6.79
N TRP A 239 17.47 -3.19 6.17
CA TRP A 239 16.66 -2.14 6.80
C TRP A 239 15.45 -2.70 7.57
N ARG A 240 14.95 -3.87 7.20
CA ARG A 240 13.78 -4.51 7.82
C ARG A 240 13.95 -4.79 9.33
N GLY A 241 15.18 -5.02 9.77
CA GLY A 241 15.49 -5.29 11.17
C GLY A 241 15.60 -4.06 12.06
N TRP A 242 15.60 -2.86 11.49
CA TRP A 242 15.82 -1.61 12.20
C TRP A 242 14.51 -0.88 12.47
N TRP A 243 14.27 -0.46 13.73
CA TRP A 243 13.07 0.26 14.11
C TRP A 243 12.79 1.49 13.26
N ASP A 244 13.82 2.25 12.85
CA ASP A 244 13.66 3.48 12.08
C ASP A 244 13.24 3.24 10.62
N TYR A 245 13.43 2.04 10.07
CA TYR A 245 13.27 1.79 8.64
C TYR A 245 12.28 0.70 8.28
N GLY A 246 12.15 -0.31 9.15
CA GLY A 246 11.34 -1.49 8.89
C GLY A 246 10.27 -1.74 9.95
N THR A 247 9.56 -2.83 9.79
CA THR A 247 8.46 -3.26 10.67
C THR A 247 8.69 -4.64 11.27
N GLY A 248 9.94 -5.14 11.22
CA GLY A 248 10.29 -6.47 11.72
C GLY A 248 9.58 -7.60 10.97
N ALA A 249 9.63 -8.80 11.56
CA ALA A 249 9.02 -9.98 10.94
C ALA A 249 7.49 -9.95 10.97
N LEU A 250 6.88 -9.38 12.00
CA LEU A 250 5.44 -9.21 12.08
C LEU A 250 4.92 -8.37 10.90
N GLY A 251 5.47 -7.17 10.69
CA GLY A 251 5.05 -6.30 9.59
C GLY A 251 5.39 -6.86 8.21
N ASP A 252 6.57 -7.50 8.05
CA ASP A 252 6.97 -8.09 6.76
C ASP A 252 6.09 -9.28 6.37
N MET A 253 5.68 -10.14 7.32
CA MET A 253 5.06 -11.43 7.02
C MET A 253 3.60 -11.58 7.38
N ALA A 254 3.09 -10.90 8.41
CA ALA A 254 1.70 -11.05 8.81
C ALA A 254 0.72 -10.67 7.69
N CYS A 255 1.05 -9.66 6.88
CA CYS A 255 0.28 -9.31 5.68
C CYS A 255 0.01 -10.50 4.75
N HIS A 256 0.92 -11.47 4.71
CA HIS A 256 0.78 -12.67 3.88
C HIS A 256 0.12 -13.82 4.63
N THR A 257 0.69 -14.21 5.78
CA THR A 257 0.31 -15.45 6.49
C THR A 257 -1.02 -15.33 7.22
N THR A 258 -1.45 -14.12 7.60
CA THR A 258 -2.74 -13.90 8.25
C THR A 258 -3.87 -13.55 7.27
N ASN A 259 -3.55 -13.23 6.01
CA ASN A 259 -4.48 -12.70 5.03
C ASN A 259 -5.73 -13.58 4.84
N LEU A 260 -5.53 -14.89 4.64
CA LEU A 260 -6.63 -15.83 4.48
C LEU A 260 -7.57 -15.83 5.69
N ALA A 261 -7.00 -15.81 6.90
CA ALA A 261 -7.78 -15.80 8.15
C ALA A 261 -8.57 -14.49 8.30
N PHE A 262 -7.96 -13.35 8.00
CA PHE A 262 -8.64 -12.04 8.03
C PHE A 262 -9.78 -11.97 7.02
N MET A 263 -9.55 -12.42 5.79
CA MET A 263 -10.59 -12.44 4.76
C MET A 263 -11.69 -13.47 5.05
N GLY A 264 -11.32 -14.70 5.42
CA GLY A 264 -12.25 -15.79 5.61
C GLY A 264 -13.11 -15.63 6.86
N CYS A 265 -12.52 -15.19 7.97
CA CYS A 265 -13.23 -14.96 9.23
C CYS A 265 -13.76 -13.54 9.39
N GLU A 266 -13.60 -12.68 8.37
CA GLU A 266 -14.03 -11.27 8.41
C GLU A 266 -13.50 -10.55 9.66
N LEU A 267 -12.18 -10.74 9.94
CA LEU A 267 -11.52 -10.08 11.08
C LEU A 267 -11.31 -8.59 10.78
N THR A 268 -11.54 -7.77 11.79
CA THR A 268 -11.36 -6.31 11.70
C THR A 268 -10.43 -5.82 12.81
N GLN A 269 -10.95 -5.23 13.85
CA GLN A 269 -10.15 -4.71 14.96
C GLN A 269 -10.17 -5.68 16.13
N PRO A 270 -9.03 -6.07 16.68
CA PRO A 270 -8.98 -6.82 17.94
C PRO A 270 -9.37 -5.91 19.11
N THR A 271 -9.93 -6.49 20.16
CA THR A 271 -10.21 -5.81 21.43
C THR A 271 -8.97 -5.70 22.30
N THR A 272 -8.09 -6.70 22.21
CA THR A 272 -6.81 -6.74 22.91
C THR A 272 -5.69 -7.18 21.99
N VAL A 273 -4.50 -6.66 22.23
CA VAL A 273 -3.25 -7.09 21.62
C VAL A 273 -2.22 -7.21 22.75
N GLU A 274 -1.67 -8.40 22.94
CA GLU A 274 -0.73 -8.71 24.00
C GLU A 274 0.54 -9.32 23.44
N SER A 275 1.69 -8.73 23.74
CA SER A 275 2.99 -9.38 23.54
C SER A 275 3.23 -10.35 24.69
N VAL A 276 3.13 -11.66 24.41
CA VAL A 276 3.23 -12.71 25.43
C VAL A 276 4.68 -13.03 25.74
N ASN A 277 5.49 -13.13 24.71
CA ASN A 277 6.88 -13.49 24.84
C ASN A 277 7.68 -12.92 23.67
N THR A 278 8.93 -12.54 23.92
CA THR A 278 9.80 -11.91 22.92
C THR A 278 11.25 -12.17 23.24
N GLY A 279 12.09 -12.17 22.22
CA GLY A 279 13.55 -12.10 22.37
C GLY A 279 14.00 -10.78 23.00
N PRO A 280 15.31 -10.60 23.17
CA PRO A 280 15.84 -9.37 23.76
C PRO A 280 15.35 -8.13 23.02
N ILE A 281 14.84 -7.16 23.78
CA ILE A 281 14.37 -5.86 23.27
C ILE A 281 15.50 -4.83 23.43
N ASN A 282 15.69 -3.99 22.42
CA ASN A 282 16.61 -2.86 22.43
C ASN A 282 16.01 -1.68 21.65
N ALA A 283 16.71 -0.54 21.64
CA ALA A 283 16.23 0.68 21.02
C ALA A 283 16.46 0.76 19.49
N GLU A 284 17.22 -0.15 18.90
CA GLU A 284 17.67 -0.03 17.51
C GLU A 284 17.05 -1.08 16.58
N THR A 285 16.89 -2.31 17.04
CA THR A 285 16.46 -3.43 16.19
C THR A 285 15.34 -4.26 16.84
N PHE A 286 14.56 -4.91 15.98
CA PHE A 286 13.49 -5.80 16.42
C PHE A 286 14.05 -7.08 17.09
N PRO A 287 13.27 -7.74 17.97
CA PRO A 287 13.64 -9.05 18.51
C PRO A 287 13.61 -10.12 17.40
N SER A 288 14.48 -11.13 17.52
CA SER A 288 14.57 -12.23 16.55
C SER A 288 13.39 -13.21 16.60
N TRP A 289 12.64 -13.18 17.68
CA TRP A 289 11.42 -13.98 17.86
C TRP A 289 10.42 -13.24 18.75
N ALA A 290 9.16 -13.46 18.50
CA ALA A 290 8.09 -12.95 19.32
C ALA A 290 6.83 -13.82 19.20
N SER A 291 5.99 -13.80 20.25
CA SER A 291 4.62 -14.28 20.18
C SER A 291 3.65 -13.21 20.65
N VAL A 292 2.58 -13.03 19.87
CA VAL A 292 1.56 -12.01 20.10
C VAL A 292 0.18 -12.66 20.07
N ASN A 293 -0.64 -12.36 21.08
CA ASN A 293 -2.04 -12.76 21.13
C ASN A 293 -2.94 -11.59 20.77
N LEU A 294 -3.98 -11.88 20.00
CA LEU A 294 -5.02 -10.91 19.66
C LEU A 294 -6.39 -11.53 19.94
N ASP A 295 -7.25 -10.80 20.63
CA ASP A 295 -8.63 -11.21 20.85
C ASP A 295 -9.57 -10.43 19.91
N PHE A 296 -10.34 -11.15 19.09
CA PHE A 296 -11.34 -10.55 18.23
C PHE A 296 -12.74 -10.78 18.82
N PRO A 297 -13.58 -9.73 18.93
CA PRO A 297 -14.90 -9.83 19.50
C PRO A 297 -15.83 -10.68 18.63
N LYS A 298 -16.92 -11.19 19.22
CA LYS A 298 -18.02 -11.78 18.45
C LYS A 298 -18.64 -10.70 17.54
N THR A 299 -19.18 -11.14 16.42
CA THR A 299 -20.02 -10.34 15.52
C THR A 299 -21.36 -11.05 15.31
N ASP A 300 -22.25 -10.44 14.54
CA ASP A 300 -23.51 -11.09 14.15
C ASP A 300 -23.29 -12.36 13.31
N LYS A 301 -22.13 -12.45 12.62
CA LYS A 301 -21.78 -13.54 11.72
C LYS A 301 -20.94 -14.65 12.36
N ARG A 302 -20.20 -14.35 13.44
CA ARG A 302 -19.27 -15.31 14.06
C ARG A 302 -19.09 -15.10 15.55
N GLY A 303 -18.67 -16.16 16.26
CA GLY A 303 -18.23 -16.10 17.66
C GLY A 303 -16.93 -15.29 17.85
N PRO A 304 -16.49 -15.11 19.11
CA PRO A 304 -15.18 -14.53 19.39
C PRO A 304 -14.08 -15.46 18.88
N ILE A 305 -12.95 -14.87 18.47
CA ILE A 305 -11.78 -15.61 17.95
C ILE A 305 -10.54 -15.16 18.70
N LYS A 306 -9.74 -16.12 19.17
CA LYS A 306 -8.38 -15.91 19.64
C LYS A 306 -7.41 -16.10 18.48
N PHE A 307 -6.51 -15.16 18.29
CA PHE A 307 -5.51 -15.20 17.24
C PHE A 307 -4.12 -15.19 17.87
N TYR A 308 -3.27 -16.09 17.42
CA TYR A 308 -1.93 -16.28 17.92
C TYR A 308 -0.94 -16.08 16.78
N TRP A 309 0.00 -15.17 16.98
CA TRP A 309 1.12 -14.93 16.07
C TRP A 309 2.41 -15.44 16.67
N TYR A 310 3.24 -16.05 15.82
CA TYR A 310 4.57 -16.52 16.20
C TYR A 310 5.59 -16.17 15.12
N GLU A 311 6.77 -15.71 15.52
CA GLU A 311 7.89 -15.43 14.64
C GLU A 311 9.22 -15.84 15.28
N GLY A 312 10.25 -16.18 14.43
CA GLY A 312 11.58 -16.63 14.85
C GLY A 312 11.88 -18.10 14.60
#